data_717347b122cfd4a8d9ac932c6342a8c6
#
_entry.id   717347b122cfd4a8d9ac932c6342a8c6
#
_cell.length_a   1.000
_cell.length_b   1.000
_cell.length_c   1.000
_cell.angle_alpha   90.00
_cell.angle_beta   90.00
_cell.angle_gamma   90.00
#
_symmetry.space_group_name_H-M   'P 1'
#
loop_
_entity.id
_entity.type
_entity.pdbx_description
1 polymer ?
#
loop_
_entity_poly.entity_id
_entity_poly.type
_entity_poly.pdbx_seq_one_letter_code
_entity_poly.pdbx_strand_id
1 'polypeptide(L)'
;TREGRTLPVPHCQPDTEGWRLYGKTQELISGTCCTGLLYPVRKATFGIAPETLVALKKEIGDLDEILLVGLVSNMCVMANVCTLQAAWPEAQIIVDASLCASFDPALHEKTLDVMQGMQVQVINR
;
A
#
# COMPACT_ATOMS: atom_id res chain seq x y z
N THR A 1 5.12 -7.35 15.87
CA THR A 1 4.47 -6.07 16.23
C THR A 1 3.18 -6.29 17.00
N ARG A 2 2.66 -5.23 17.63
CA ARG A 2 1.33 -5.26 18.27
C ARG A 2 0.24 -5.53 17.24
N GLU A 3 0.29 -4.85 16.09
CA GLU A 3 -0.64 -5.03 14.98
C GLU A 3 -0.73 -6.50 14.55
N GLY A 4 0.41 -7.15 14.31
CA GLY A 4 0.43 -8.55 13.91
C GLY A 4 -0.11 -9.53 14.95
N ARG A 5 -0.01 -9.20 16.25
CA ARG A 5 -0.57 -10.05 17.32
C ARG A 5 -2.09 -9.99 17.44
N THR A 6 -2.71 -8.93 16.93
CA THR A 6 -4.18 -8.74 16.98
C THR A 6 -4.87 -9.19 15.70
N LEU A 7 -4.13 -9.60 14.69
CA LEU A 7 -4.71 -10.17 13.47
C LEU A 7 -5.23 -11.59 13.72
N PRO A 8 -6.32 -12.01 13.06
CA PRO A 8 -6.95 -13.28 13.32
C PRO A 8 -6.08 -14.49 12.98
N VAL A 9 -5.17 -14.34 12.03
CA VAL A 9 -4.23 -15.39 11.62
C VAL A 9 -2.84 -14.80 11.35
N PRO A 10 -1.75 -15.51 11.72
CA PRO A 10 -0.41 -15.16 11.28
C PRO A 10 -0.32 -15.24 9.75
N HIS A 11 0.18 -14.20 9.10
CA HIS A 11 0.36 -14.17 7.65
C HIS A 11 1.61 -13.36 7.27
N CYS A 12 2.01 -13.46 6.02
CA CYS A 12 3.18 -12.75 5.47
C CYS A 12 4.44 -12.93 6.35
N GLN A 13 4.64 -14.14 6.88
CA GLN A 13 5.82 -14.44 7.68
C GLN A 13 7.05 -14.49 6.77
N PRO A 14 8.14 -13.78 7.11
CA PRO A 14 9.36 -13.79 6.31
C PRO A 14 9.84 -15.22 6.01
N ASP A 15 10.38 -15.39 4.81
CA ASP A 15 10.98 -16.64 4.32
C ASP A 15 9.98 -17.81 4.13
N THR A 16 8.68 -17.55 4.20
CA THR A 16 7.64 -18.53 3.85
C THR A 16 7.09 -18.28 2.45
N GLU A 17 6.43 -19.30 1.87
CA GLU A 17 5.73 -19.16 0.58
C GLU A 17 4.65 -18.06 0.63
N GLY A 18 3.89 -17.97 1.72
CA GLY A 18 2.85 -16.96 1.93
C GLY A 18 3.37 -15.52 2.06
N TRP A 19 4.70 -15.32 2.14
CA TRP A 19 5.32 -14.00 2.12
C TRP A 19 5.65 -13.51 0.70
N ARG A 20 5.74 -14.43 -0.26
CA ARG A 20 6.01 -14.10 -1.65
C ARG A 20 4.81 -13.41 -2.30
N LEU A 21 5.08 -12.63 -3.33
CA LEU A 21 4.00 -12.04 -4.13
C LEU A 21 3.20 -13.13 -4.82
N TYR A 22 1.88 -13.00 -4.80
CA TYR A 22 0.98 -14.02 -5.28
C TYR A 22 0.92 -14.08 -6.82
N GLY A 23 0.97 -15.29 -7.35
CA GLY A 23 0.71 -15.57 -8.76
C GLY A 23 1.62 -14.79 -9.71
N LYS A 24 1.04 -14.27 -10.79
CA LYS A 24 1.75 -13.54 -11.86
C LYS A 24 2.44 -12.26 -11.38
N THR A 25 2.05 -11.70 -10.23
CA THR A 25 2.69 -10.49 -9.70
C THR A 25 4.16 -10.73 -9.38
N GLN A 26 4.50 -11.91 -8.89
CA GLN A 26 5.90 -12.29 -8.66
C GLN A 26 6.69 -12.38 -9.97
N GLU A 27 6.09 -12.93 -11.02
CA GLU A 27 6.70 -13.06 -12.35
C GLU A 27 6.92 -11.70 -13.00
N LEU A 28 5.93 -10.79 -12.91
CA LEU A 28 6.01 -9.43 -13.44
C LEU A 28 7.16 -8.62 -12.80
N ILE A 29 7.33 -8.73 -11.48
CA ILE A 29 8.39 -8.00 -10.77
C ILE A 29 9.76 -8.64 -10.99
N SER A 30 9.83 -9.97 -11.13
CA SER A 30 11.08 -10.68 -11.40
C SER A 30 11.49 -10.67 -12.89
N GLY A 31 10.57 -10.31 -13.77
CA GLY A 31 10.77 -10.31 -15.23
C GLY A 31 11.23 -8.96 -15.77
N THR A 32 11.72 -8.99 -17.01
CA THR A 32 12.16 -7.82 -17.78
C THR A 32 11.00 -6.89 -18.22
N CYS A 33 9.77 -7.16 -17.82
CA CYS A 33 8.59 -6.36 -18.18
C CYS A 33 8.48 -5.02 -17.46
N CYS A 34 9.18 -4.85 -16.32
CA CYS A 34 9.18 -3.57 -15.60
C CYS A 34 10.23 -2.65 -16.20
N THR A 35 9.81 -1.71 -17.02
CA THR A 35 10.69 -0.67 -17.60
C THR A 35 10.98 0.47 -16.59
N GLY A 36 10.39 0.42 -15.41
CA GLY A 36 10.55 1.41 -14.35
C GLY A 36 11.49 0.97 -13.22
N LEU A 37 11.78 1.89 -12.34
CA LEU A 37 12.53 1.63 -11.11
C LEU A 37 11.68 0.84 -10.13
N LEU A 38 12.24 -0.16 -9.48
CA LEU A 38 11.59 -0.98 -8.47
C LEU A 38 12.23 -0.75 -7.10
N TYR A 39 11.41 -0.32 -6.14
CA TYR A 39 11.82 -0.09 -4.75
C TYR A 39 11.09 -1.07 -3.81
N PRO A 40 11.61 -2.27 -3.55
CA PRO A 40 10.98 -3.22 -2.65
C PRO A 40 11.07 -2.75 -1.21
N VAL A 41 9.93 -2.51 -0.58
CA VAL A 41 9.82 -2.07 0.82
C VAL A 41 9.25 -3.19 1.69
N ARG A 42 10.07 -3.69 2.63
CA ARG A 42 9.61 -4.63 3.65
C ARG A 42 9.10 -3.87 4.86
N LYS A 43 7.92 -4.23 5.34
CA LYS A 43 7.31 -3.58 6.50
C LYS A 43 6.71 -4.60 7.47
N ALA A 44 6.82 -4.33 8.76
CA ALA A 44 6.23 -5.13 9.84
C ALA A 44 5.03 -4.44 10.51
N THR A 45 4.54 -3.37 9.90
CA THR A 45 3.43 -2.50 10.34
C THR A 45 2.47 -2.26 9.18
N PHE A 46 1.27 -1.77 9.43
CA PHE A 46 0.32 -1.49 8.33
C PHE A 46 0.84 -0.40 7.40
N GLY A 47 1.34 0.70 7.93
CA GLY A 47 2.04 1.73 7.15
C GLY A 47 3.53 1.46 7.01
N ILE A 48 4.19 2.19 6.13
CA ILE A 48 5.65 2.21 6.01
C ILE A 48 6.23 2.88 7.27
N ALA A 49 7.29 2.30 7.84
CA ALA A 49 7.96 2.88 8.98
C ALA A 49 8.60 4.25 8.61
N PRO A 50 8.60 5.23 9.52
CA PRO A 50 9.06 6.59 9.22
C PRO A 50 10.48 6.66 8.66
N GLU A 51 11.41 5.89 9.21
CA GLU A 51 12.81 5.83 8.76
C GLU A 51 12.92 5.27 7.34
N THR A 52 12.13 4.26 7.01
CA THR A 52 12.06 3.68 5.66
C THR A 52 11.44 4.66 4.67
N LEU A 53 10.41 5.39 5.09
CA LEU A 53 9.74 6.41 4.27
C LEU A 53 10.68 7.57 3.93
N VAL A 54 11.46 8.04 4.90
CA VAL A 54 12.46 9.09 4.69
C VAL A 54 13.55 8.62 3.70
N ALA A 55 14.04 7.40 3.85
CA ALA A 55 15.02 6.82 2.93
C ALA A 55 14.45 6.69 1.51
N LEU A 56 13.22 6.20 1.39
CA LEU A 56 12.52 6.04 0.12
C LEU A 56 12.32 7.40 -0.59
N LYS A 57 11.86 8.41 0.14
CA LYS A 57 11.69 9.77 -0.42
C LYS A 57 13.01 10.37 -0.91
N LYS A 58 14.09 10.16 -0.17
CA LYS A 58 15.42 10.63 -0.56
C LYS A 58 15.89 9.98 -1.87
N GLU A 59 15.54 8.73 -2.10
CA GLU A 59 15.95 7.97 -3.26
C GLU A 59 15.08 8.26 -4.49
N ILE A 60 13.74 8.35 -4.29
CA ILE A 60 12.78 8.58 -5.37
C ILE A 60 12.72 10.08 -5.77
N GLY A 61 12.83 10.99 -4.78
CA GLY A 61 12.63 12.43 -4.98
C GLY A 61 11.16 12.84 -4.91
N ASP A 62 10.81 13.93 -5.58
CA ASP A 62 9.44 14.43 -5.64
C ASP A 62 8.61 13.65 -6.66
N LEU A 63 7.31 13.53 -6.38
CA LEU A 63 6.35 12.83 -7.21
C LEU A 63 5.15 13.73 -7.48
N ASP A 64 4.61 13.66 -8.69
CA ASP A 64 3.36 14.36 -9.07
C ASP A 64 2.12 13.52 -8.71
N GLU A 65 2.21 12.20 -8.85
CA GLU A 65 1.11 11.27 -8.61
C GLU A 65 1.60 10.00 -7.92
N ILE A 66 0.77 9.45 -7.03
CA ILE A 66 0.99 8.16 -6.37
C ILE A 66 -0.28 7.32 -6.47
N LEU A 67 -0.24 6.25 -7.26
CA LEU A 67 -1.32 5.28 -7.34
C LEU A 67 -1.11 4.17 -6.30
N LEU A 68 -2.08 3.98 -5.41
CA LEU A 68 -2.11 2.89 -4.44
C LEU A 68 -3.14 1.82 -4.83
N VAL A 69 -2.70 0.59 -4.73
CA VAL A 69 -3.54 -0.60 -4.91
C VAL A 69 -3.14 -1.66 -3.89
N GLY A 70 -4.00 -2.64 -3.63
CA GLY A 70 -3.67 -3.80 -2.81
C GLY A 70 -4.58 -4.04 -1.62
N LEU A 71 -4.08 -4.78 -0.64
CA LEU A 71 -4.82 -5.31 0.51
C LEU A 71 -4.16 -4.90 1.83
N VAL A 72 -4.92 -4.64 2.82
CA VAL A 72 -6.36 -4.53 2.99
C VAL A 72 -6.70 -3.05 3.01
N SER A 73 -7.77 -2.64 2.30
CA SER A 73 -8.10 -1.23 2.08
C SER A 73 -8.19 -0.42 3.38
N ASN A 74 -8.85 -0.95 4.41
CA ASN A 74 -9.05 -0.31 5.72
C ASN A 74 -7.86 -0.48 6.70
N MET A 75 -6.77 -1.10 6.29
CA MET A 75 -5.55 -1.30 7.09
C MET A 75 -4.33 -0.78 6.34
N CYS A 76 -3.64 -1.66 5.60
CA CYS A 76 -2.38 -1.31 4.96
C CYS A 76 -2.52 -0.21 3.90
N VAL A 77 -3.58 -0.24 3.07
CA VAL A 77 -3.79 0.79 2.06
C VAL A 77 -4.04 2.13 2.74
N MET A 78 -5.00 2.20 3.67
CA MET A 78 -5.34 3.42 4.41
C MET A 78 -4.13 3.98 5.18
N ALA A 79 -3.38 3.12 5.89
CA ALA A 79 -2.20 3.53 6.63
C ALA A 79 -1.12 4.13 5.71
N ASN A 80 -0.94 3.55 4.50
CA ASN A 80 0.00 4.09 3.53
C ASN A 80 -0.52 5.34 2.81
N VAL A 81 -1.82 5.48 2.58
CA VAL A 81 -2.41 6.75 2.14
C VAL A 81 -1.98 7.88 3.06
N CYS A 82 -2.18 7.73 4.37
CA CYS A 82 -1.80 8.76 5.35
C CYS A 82 -0.30 9.07 5.34
N THR A 83 0.55 8.04 5.32
CA THR A 83 2.00 8.22 5.38
C THR A 83 2.56 8.82 4.09
N LEU A 84 2.06 8.40 2.94
CA LEU A 84 2.52 8.89 1.64
C LEU A 84 2.03 10.33 1.39
N GLN A 85 0.79 10.67 1.75
CA GLN A 85 0.29 12.04 1.70
C GLN A 85 1.16 13.00 2.53
N ALA A 86 1.55 12.56 3.73
CA ALA A 86 2.44 13.37 4.58
C ALA A 86 3.87 13.49 4.02
N ALA A 87 4.37 12.47 3.34
CA ALA A 87 5.71 12.48 2.76
C ALA A 87 5.79 13.26 1.44
N TRP A 88 4.76 13.19 0.61
CA TRP A 88 4.65 13.90 -0.69
C TRP A 88 3.40 14.78 -0.69
N PRO A 89 3.40 15.92 0.02
CA PRO A 89 2.20 16.75 0.20
C PRO A 89 1.68 17.40 -1.10
N GLU A 90 2.53 17.51 -2.11
CA GLU A 90 2.17 18.06 -3.43
C GLU A 90 1.72 16.97 -4.42
N ALA A 91 1.94 15.69 -4.10
CA ALA A 91 1.54 14.60 -4.98
C ALA A 91 0.05 14.31 -4.90
N GLN A 92 -0.59 14.07 -6.05
CA GLN A 92 -1.95 13.55 -6.11
C GLN A 92 -1.96 12.08 -5.67
N ILE A 93 -2.64 11.78 -4.57
CA ILE A 93 -2.86 10.39 -4.14
C ILE A 93 -4.09 9.83 -4.85
N ILE A 94 -3.92 8.70 -5.53
CA ILE A 94 -4.97 7.98 -6.26
C ILE A 94 -5.09 6.58 -5.67
N VAL A 95 -6.31 6.13 -5.39
CA VAL A 95 -6.61 4.75 -4.98
C VAL A 95 -7.54 4.12 -6.01
N ASP A 96 -7.13 3.03 -6.62
CA ASP A 96 -7.99 2.25 -7.50
C ASP A 96 -8.80 1.25 -6.68
N ALA A 97 -10.08 1.54 -6.48
CA ALA A 97 -10.97 0.73 -5.65
C ALA A 97 -11.17 -0.68 -6.20
N SER A 98 -11.16 -0.86 -7.53
CA SER A 98 -11.30 -2.16 -8.18
C SER A 98 -10.11 -3.11 -7.94
N LEU A 99 -8.96 -2.54 -7.55
CA LEU A 99 -7.72 -3.25 -7.24
C LEU A 99 -7.42 -3.28 -5.73
N CYS A 100 -8.42 -2.93 -4.91
CA CYS A 100 -8.36 -2.99 -3.45
C CYS A 100 -9.49 -3.87 -2.91
N ALA A 101 -9.28 -4.47 -1.74
CA ALA A 101 -10.33 -5.23 -1.06
C ALA A 101 -10.17 -5.19 0.46
N SER A 102 -11.24 -5.58 1.17
CA SER A 102 -11.27 -5.80 2.61
C SER A 102 -11.95 -7.13 2.93
N PHE A 103 -11.70 -7.66 4.13
CA PHE A 103 -12.46 -8.79 4.69
C PHE A 103 -13.92 -8.40 4.99
N ASP A 104 -14.19 -7.11 5.20
CA ASP A 104 -15.50 -6.53 5.45
C ASP A 104 -15.84 -5.54 4.32
N PRO A 105 -16.79 -5.90 3.41
CA PRO A 105 -17.17 -5.02 2.32
C PRO A 105 -17.76 -3.68 2.78
N ALA A 106 -18.50 -3.65 3.89
CA ALA A 106 -19.05 -2.40 4.40
C ALA A 106 -17.96 -1.49 4.95
N LEU A 107 -16.92 -2.06 5.56
CA LEU A 107 -15.77 -1.30 6.03
C LEU A 107 -14.88 -0.84 4.87
N HIS A 108 -14.81 -1.62 3.79
CA HIS A 108 -14.15 -1.20 2.54
C HIS A 108 -14.78 0.10 2.03
N GLU A 109 -16.09 0.12 1.82
CA GLU A 109 -16.81 1.29 1.30
C GLU A 109 -16.64 2.52 2.20
N LYS A 110 -16.80 2.35 3.51
CA LYS A 110 -16.56 3.44 4.47
C LYS A 110 -15.13 3.98 4.42
N THR A 111 -14.17 3.12 4.18
CA THR A 111 -12.76 3.50 4.06
C THR A 111 -12.54 4.35 2.81
N LEU A 112 -13.15 3.97 1.69
CA LEU A 112 -13.10 4.76 0.46
C LEU A 112 -13.74 6.15 0.66
N ASP A 113 -14.87 6.24 1.39
CA ASP A 113 -15.48 7.52 1.75
C ASP A 113 -14.53 8.41 2.59
N VAL A 114 -13.84 7.81 3.57
CA VAL A 114 -12.85 8.52 4.38
C VAL A 114 -11.69 9.01 3.52
N MET A 115 -11.16 8.17 2.64
CA MET A 115 -10.08 8.55 1.71
C MET A 115 -10.50 9.74 0.83
N GLN A 116 -11.72 9.72 0.26
CA GLN A 116 -12.24 10.85 -0.49
C GLN A 116 -12.34 12.12 0.36
N GLY A 117 -12.80 12.00 1.61
CA GLY A 117 -12.81 13.11 2.57
C GLY A 117 -11.42 13.67 2.90
N MET A 118 -10.38 12.85 2.74
CA MET A 118 -8.96 13.23 2.88
C MET A 118 -8.34 13.73 1.56
N GLN A 119 -9.15 14.05 0.54
CA GLN A 119 -8.71 14.54 -0.76
C GLN A 119 -7.97 13.49 -1.63
N VAL A 120 -8.14 12.22 -1.31
CA VAL A 120 -7.64 11.13 -2.17
C VAL A 120 -8.59 10.95 -3.35
N GLN A 121 -8.06 10.84 -4.54
CA GLN A 121 -8.83 10.49 -5.73
C GLN A 121 -9.11 8.99 -5.75
N VAL A 122 -10.36 8.60 -5.47
CA VAL A 122 -10.79 7.20 -5.57
C VAL A 122 -11.37 6.96 -6.96
N ILE A 123 -10.80 6.02 -7.69
CA ILE A 123 -11.23 5.65 -9.06
C ILE A 123 -11.75 4.22 -9.09
N ASN A 124 -12.52 3.89 -10.14
CA ASN A 124 -13.05 2.54 -10.42
C ASN A 124 -13.82 1.92 -9.22
N ARG A 125 -14.58 2.74 -8.49
CA ARG A 125 -15.42 2.32 -7.37
C ARG A 125 -16.75 1.74 -7.82
#